data_db22190d47615df10cb6d13a34e0bbc8
#
_entry.id   db22190d47615df10cb6d13a34e0bbc8
#
_cell.length_a   1.000
_cell.length_b   1.000
_cell.length_c   1.000
_cell.angle_alpha   90.00
_cell.angle_beta   90.00
_cell.angle_gamma   90.00
#
_symmetry.space_group_name_H-M   'P 1'
#
loop_
_entity.id
_entity.type
_entity.pdbx_description
1 polymer ?
#
loop_
_entity_poly.entity_id
_entity_poly.type
_entity_poly.pdbx_seq_one_letter_code
_entity_poly.pdbx_strand_id
1 'polypeptide(L)'
;MQERRMNLASKQSNSGWAGRCGRAFFAAGAVILALAGCTSLLPTSDALTQTPWASFDEAMRIYNSIDPSKTTVADLKVMGLDPFAQHNITILSYADLIRRFAPPGTSSLAGLDAGLRKCIEAMQGCVGYEIEQRETHQDRVGNFWLDFLNFRREVLTSGWRFTATLVIDGDRVVHKVWSGQPSVHAVEHSRNPLGPAQGIGTGSLLNWR
;
A
#
# COMPACT_ATOMS: atom_id res chain seq x y z
N MET A 1 28.50 83.72 52.92
CA MET A 1 27.07 83.67 52.58
C MET A 1 26.98 83.04 51.22
N GLN A 2 26.44 81.77 51.21
CA GLN A 2 25.42 81.26 50.29
C GLN A 2 25.85 81.12 48.84
N GLU A 3 25.62 80.11 48.13
CA GLU A 3 24.61 79.07 48.25
C GLU A 3 24.99 77.86 47.34
N ARG A 4 24.67 76.64 47.77
CA ARG A 4 24.77 75.40 47.00
C ARG A 4 23.56 75.29 46.08
N ARG A 5 23.77 75.02 44.84
CA ARG A 5 22.71 74.34 44.06
C ARG A 5 23.24 73.09 43.40
N MET A 6 22.59 72.01 43.76
CA MET A 6 22.81 70.65 43.26
C MET A 6 22.35 70.50 41.80
N ASN A 7 23.20 69.97 40.99
CA ASN A 7 22.81 69.40 39.67
C ASN A 7 22.48 67.97 39.87
N LEU A 8 21.17 67.65 39.76
CA LEU A 8 20.66 66.26 39.58
C LEU A 8 20.74 65.93 38.12
N ALA A 9 21.76 65.16 37.73
CA ALA A 9 21.81 64.49 36.39
C ALA A 9 20.86 63.33 36.37
N SER A 10 19.88 63.39 35.51
CA SER A 10 18.93 62.30 35.17
C SER A 10 19.66 61.15 34.57
N LYS A 11 19.73 60.06 35.31
CA LYS A 11 20.18 58.77 34.82
C LYS A 11 19.06 58.12 34.00
N GLN A 12 19.02 58.32 32.66
CA GLN A 12 18.13 57.60 31.79
C GLN A 12 18.59 56.14 31.65
N SER A 13 17.76 55.25 32.14
CA SER A 13 17.92 53.80 32.04
C SER A 13 17.57 53.34 30.63
N ASN A 14 18.57 52.98 29.81
CA ASN A 14 18.44 52.40 28.50
C ASN A 14 18.46 50.86 28.54
N SER A 15 17.79 50.22 29.51
CA SER A 15 17.84 48.75 29.67
C SER A 15 16.67 47.98 29.02
N GLY A 16 15.80 48.66 28.27
CA GLY A 16 14.59 48.00 27.71
C GLY A 16 14.71 47.40 26.30
N TRP A 17 15.71 47.81 25.51
CA TRP A 17 15.75 47.44 24.10
C TRP A 17 16.55 46.14 23.79
N ALA A 18 17.61 45.90 24.53
CA ALA A 18 18.44 44.69 24.31
C ALA A 18 17.72 43.39 24.66
N GLY A 19 16.83 43.43 25.68
CA GLY A 19 16.05 42.25 26.08
C GLY A 19 14.91 41.83 25.10
N ARG A 20 14.37 42.83 24.38
CA ARG A 20 13.28 42.57 23.42
C ARG A 20 13.78 42.00 22.10
N CYS A 21 14.93 42.42 21.60
CA CYS A 21 15.56 41.85 20.41
C CYS A 21 16.04 40.41 20.65
N GLY A 22 16.65 40.11 21.81
CA GLY A 22 17.09 38.73 22.13
C GLY A 22 15.93 37.72 22.17
N ARG A 23 14.79 38.11 22.74
CA ARG A 23 13.58 37.24 22.80
C ARG A 23 12.96 37.04 21.43
N ALA A 24 13.00 38.03 20.54
CA ALA A 24 12.51 37.88 19.15
C ALA A 24 13.40 36.96 18.32
N PHE A 25 14.73 37.03 18.48
CA PHE A 25 15.66 36.11 17.82
C PHE A 25 15.53 34.66 18.32
N PHE A 26 15.32 34.46 19.64
CA PHE A 26 15.08 33.13 20.20
C PHE A 26 13.74 32.54 19.72
N ALA A 27 12.69 33.36 19.64
CA ALA A 27 11.40 32.92 19.12
C ALA A 27 11.45 32.58 17.62
N ALA A 28 12.17 33.37 16.80
CA ALA A 28 12.38 33.09 15.38
C ALA A 28 13.21 31.81 15.14
N GLY A 29 14.26 31.59 15.95
CA GLY A 29 15.07 30.38 15.91
C GLY A 29 14.28 29.11 16.27
N ALA A 30 13.42 29.19 17.29
CA ALA A 30 12.55 28.08 17.70
C ALA A 30 11.50 27.73 16.62
N VAL A 31 10.94 28.70 15.91
CA VAL A 31 10.02 28.51 14.80
C VAL A 31 10.72 27.87 13.60
N ILE A 32 11.96 28.26 13.30
CA ILE A 32 12.74 27.66 12.20
C ILE A 32 13.10 26.20 12.51
N LEU A 33 13.43 25.85 13.76
CA LEU A 33 13.67 24.47 14.18
C LEU A 33 12.41 23.59 14.15
N ALA A 34 11.25 24.17 14.44
CA ALA A 34 9.96 23.46 14.34
C ALA A 34 9.52 23.21 12.89
N LEU A 35 10.01 24.01 11.94
CA LEU A 35 9.77 23.86 10.50
C LEU A 35 10.72 22.85 9.82
N ALA A 36 11.79 22.42 10.48
CA ALA A 36 12.60 21.27 10.05
C ALA A 36 11.77 20.00 10.26
N GLY A 37 10.90 19.70 9.28
CA GLY A 37 9.89 18.67 9.35
C GLY A 37 10.44 17.32 9.78
N CYS A 38 9.93 16.79 10.88
CA CYS A 38 10.18 15.43 11.30
C CYS A 38 9.51 14.47 10.30
N THR A 39 10.27 13.81 9.44
CA THR A 39 9.79 12.78 8.52
C THR A 39 9.13 11.61 9.25
N SER A 40 9.48 11.38 10.53
CA SER A 40 8.90 10.34 11.39
C SER A 40 7.43 10.55 11.77
N LEU A 41 6.85 11.72 11.51
CA LEU A 41 5.43 12.01 11.75
C LEU A 41 4.54 11.75 10.53
N LEU A 42 5.12 11.34 9.41
CA LEU A 42 4.35 10.99 8.22
C LEU A 42 3.64 9.65 8.42
N PRO A 43 2.36 9.53 7.99
CA PRO A 43 1.62 8.28 8.11
C PRO A 43 2.23 7.20 7.22
N THR A 44 2.29 5.98 7.77
CA THR A 44 2.60 4.75 7.04
C THR A 44 1.34 3.92 6.90
N SER A 45 1.25 3.11 5.87
CA SER A 45 0.13 2.19 5.66
C SER A 45 0.65 0.86 5.15
N ASP A 46 0.26 -0.21 5.84
CA ASP A 46 0.57 -1.57 5.47
C ASP A 46 -0.70 -2.29 5.01
N ALA A 47 -0.64 -2.92 3.85
CA ALA A 47 -1.68 -3.82 3.38
C ALA A 47 -1.10 -5.23 3.34
N LEU A 48 -1.49 -6.03 4.32
CA LEU A 48 -1.06 -7.42 4.46
C LEU A 48 -2.27 -8.33 4.25
N THR A 49 -2.16 -9.28 3.35
CA THR A 49 -3.08 -10.41 3.30
C THR A 49 -2.58 -11.44 4.31
N GLN A 50 -3.39 -11.79 5.30
CA GLN A 50 -3.02 -12.81 6.28
C GLN A 50 -2.87 -14.16 5.59
N THR A 51 -1.64 -14.58 5.41
CA THR A 51 -1.28 -15.86 4.79
C THR A 51 -0.09 -16.46 5.53
N PRO A 52 0.12 -17.78 5.42
CA PRO A 52 1.27 -18.42 6.04
C PRO A 52 2.61 -18.08 5.38
N TRP A 53 2.62 -17.37 4.24
CA TRP A 53 3.82 -17.12 3.45
C TRP A 53 4.38 -15.73 3.72
N ALA A 54 5.62 -15.70 4.20
CA ALA A 54 6.29 -14.46 4.57
C ALA A 54 7.00 -13.76 3.40
N SER A 55 7.14 -14.42 2.24
CA SER A 55 7.85 -13.86 1.09
C SER A 55 7.39 -14.46 -0.24
N PHE A 56 7.69 -13.74 -1.33
CA PHE A 56 7.48 -14.23 -2.68
C PHE A 56 8.21 -15.55 -2.96
N ASP A 57 9.44 -15.71 -2.47
CA ASP A 57 10.23 -16.92 -2.67
C ASP A 57 9.65 -18.12 -1.93
N GLU A 58 9.03 -17.90 -0.78
CA GLU A 58 8.33 -18.94 -0.04
C GLU A 58 7.07 -19.38 -0.78
N ALA A 59 6.25 -18.43 -1.26
CA ALA A 59 5.08 -18.72 -2.08
C ALA A 59 5.47 -19.54 -3.33
N MET A 60 6.57 -19.14 -3.97
CA MET A 60 7.10 -19.83 -5.16
C MET A 60 7.59 -21.24 -4.85
N ARG A 61 8.24 -21.47 -3.69
CA ARG A 61 8.67 -22.81 -3.27
C ARG A 61 7.49 -23.74 -3.06
N ILE A 62 6.43 -23.28 -2.39
CA ILE A 62 5.21 -24.06 -2.18
C ILE A 62 4.50 -24.31 -3.51
N TYR A 63 4.35 -23.31 -4.36
CA TYR A 63 3.80 -23.50 -5.70
C TYR A 63 4.59 -24.55 -6.50
N ASN A 64 5.91 -24.52 -6.45
CA ASN A 64 6.75 -25.48 -7.18
C ASN A 64 6.65 -26.89 -6.63
N SER A 65 6.35 -27.08 -5.35
CA SER A 65 6.15 -28.40 -4.74
C SER A 65 4.82 -29.07 -5.15
N ILE A 66 3.87 -28.34 -5.69
CA ILE A 66 2.62 -28.88 -6.23
C ILE A 66 2.91 -29.56 -7.57
N ASP A 67 2.65 -30.85 -7.67
CA ASP A 67 2.86 -31.63 -8.90
C ASP A 67 1.49 -31.94 -9.53
N PRO A 68 1.19 -31.37 -10.73
CA PRO A 68 -0.03 -31.70 -11.44
C PRO A 68 -0.17 -33.23 -11.66
N SER A 69 -1.36 -33.75 -11.49
CA SER A 69 -1.74 -35.18 -11.53
C SER A 69 -1.28 -36.03 -10.33
N LYS A 70 -0.45 -35.55 -9.43
CA LYS A 70 -0.05 -36.26 -8.21
C LYS A 70 -0.63 -35.64 -6.95
N THR A 71 -0.50 -34.31 -6.81
CA THR A 71 -0.94 -33.58 -5.60
C THR A 71 -2.45 -33.66 -5.46
N THR A 72 -2.90 -34.08 -4.29
CA THR A 72 -4.32 -34.16 -3.94
C THR A 72 -4.81 -32.93 -3.17
N VAL A 73 -6.13 -32.77 -3.05
CA VAL A 73 -6.72 -31.72 -2.21
C VAL A 73 -6.30 -31.88 -0.75
N ALA A 74 -6.11 -33.13 -0.28
CA ALA A 74 -5.62 -33.36 1.07
C ALA A 74 -4.18 -32.86 1.27
N ASP A 75 -3.31 -33.06 0.26
CA ASP A 75 -1.94 -32.52 0.29
C ASP A 75 -1.94 -30.99 0.27
N LEU A 76 -2.82 -30.37 -0.52
CA LEU A 76 -2.97 -28.89 -0.52
C LEU A 76 -3.33 -28.38 0.88
N LYS A 77 -4.23 -29.05 1.60
CA LYS A 77 -4.59 -28.67 2.99
C LYS A 77 -3.38 -28.76 3.93
N VAL A 78 -2.57 -29.81 3.81
CA VAL A 78 -1.33 -29.96 4.60
C VAL A 78 -0.33 -28.84 4.28
N MET A 79 -0.29 -28.38 3.04
CA MET A 79 0.52 -27.22 2.60
C MET A 79 -0.04 -25.86 3.05
N GLY A 80 -1.19 -25.83 3.75
CA GLY A 80 -1.85 -24.61 4.18
C GLY A 80 -2.74 -23.97 3.12
N LEU A 81 -3.06 -24.71 2.04
CA LEU A 81 -3.90 -24.24 0.93
C LEU A 81 -5.34 -24.77 1.05
N ASP A 82 -5.97 -24.52 2.20
CA ASP A 82 -7.39 -24.85 2.44
C ASP A 82 -8.25 -23.60 2.28
N PRO A 83 -9.13 -23.52 1.26
CA PRO A 83 -9.99 -22.37 1.03
C PRO A 83 -11.00 -22.11 2.16
N PHE A 84 -11.26 -23.10 3.03
CA PHE A 84 -12.15 -22.93 4.18
C PHE A 84 -11.41 -22.43 5.43
N ALA A 85 -10.09 -22.55 5.47
CA ALA A 85 -9.24 -22.08 6.56
C ALA A 85 -8.51 -20.76 6.23
N GLN A 86 -8.30 -20.48 4.93
CA GLN A 86 -7.53 -19.32 4.46
C GLN A 86 -8.43 -18.32 3.74
N HIS A 87 -8.34 -17.05 4.12
CA HIS A 87 -9.15 -15.97 3.56
C HIS A 87 -8.69 -15.49 2.18
N ASN A 88 -7.47 -15.83 1.80
CA ASN A 88 -6.84 -15.42 0.54
C ASN A 88 -7.00 -16.45 -0.58
N ILE A 89 -7.83 -17.47 -0.38
CA ILE A 89 -8.11 -18.50 -1.39
C ILE A 89 -9.57 -18.40 -1.82
N THR A 90 -9.76 -18.12 -3.10
CA THR A 90 -11.08 -18.06 -3.73
C THR A 90 -11.35 -19.35 -4.49
N ILE A 91 -12.53 -19.94 -4.27
CA ILE A 91 -12.98 -21.09 -5.05
C ILE A 91 -13.58 -20.59 -6.37
N LEU A 92 -13.04 -21.05 -7.49
CA LEU A 92 -13.51 -20.74 -8.83
C LEU A 92 -14.38 -21.90 -9.34
N SER A 93 -15.53 -21.55 -9.91
CA SER A 93 -16.38 -22.50 -10.64
C SER A 93 -15.78 -22.83 -12.01
N TYR A 94 -16.28 -23.89 -12.65
CA TYR A 94 -15.90 -24.21 -14.03
C TYR A 94 -16.17 -23.04 -15.00
N ALA A 95 -17.23 -22.27 -14.77
CA ALA A 95 -17.56 -21.11 -15.60
C ALA A 95 -16.52 -19.99 -15.45
N ASP A 96 -15.95 -19.81 -14.25
CA ASP A 96 -14.87 -18.87 -14.01
C ASP A 96 -13.58 -19.32 -14.68
N LEU A 97 -13.29 -20.64 -14.65
CA LEU A 97 -12.15 -21.23 -15.34
C LEU A 97 -12.26 -21.08 -16.85
N ILE A 98 -13.46 -21.29 -17.43
CA ILE A 98 -13.69 -21.04 -18.87
C ILE A 98 -13.38 -19.58 -19.20
N ARG A 99 -13.91 -18.62 -18.44
CA ARG A 99 -13.67 -17.19 -18.68
C ARG A 99 -12.19 -16.82 -18.62
N ARG A 100 -11.44 -17.49 -17.76
CA ARG A 100 -10.02 -17.22 -17.55
C ARG A 100 -9.12 -17.84 -18.63
N PHE A 101 -9.38 -19.10 -18.98
CA PHE A 101 -8.50 -19.87 -19.85
C PHE A 101 -8.99 -20.00 -21.30
N ALA A 102 -10.28 -19.80 -21.53
CA ALA A 102 -10.88 -19.84 -22.86
C ALA A 102 -11.65 -18.52 -23.14
N PRO A 103 -10.95 -17.43 -23.47
CA PRO A 103 -11.57 -16.13 -23.68
C PRO A 103 -12.61 -16.16 -24.82
N PRO A 104 -13.59 -15.22 -24.81
CA PRO A 104 -14.63 -15.14 -25.84
C PRO A 104 -14.05 -15.06 -27.25
N GLY A 105 -14.60 -15.87 -28.17
CA GLY A 105 -14.12 -15.99 -29.55
C GLY A 105 -13.18 -17.16 -29.81
N THR A 106 -12.75 -17.88 -28.76
CA THR A 106 -12.01 -19.12 -28.92
C THR A 106 -12.99 -20.26 -29.13
N SER A 107 -13.21 -20.69 -30.37
CA SER A 107 -14.14 -21.75 -30.71
C SER A 107 -13.63 -23.19 -30.39
N SER A 108 -12.42 -23.31 -29.84
CA SER A 108 -11.82 -24.59 -29.56
C SER A 108 -10.97 -24.56 -28.29
N LEU A 109 -11.23 -25.54 -27.41
CA LEU A 109 -10.40 -25.83 -26.24
C LEU A 109 -9.10 -26.59 -26.61
N ALA A 110 -8.86 -26.83 -27.91
CA ALA A 110 -7.75 -27.66 -28.38
C ALA A 110 -6.35 -27.10 -28.04
N GLY A 111 -6.25 -25.79 -27.83
CA GLY A 111 -5.00 -25.16 -27.41
C GLY A 111 -4.71 -25.22 -25.91
N LEU A 112 -5.63 -25.73 -25.10
CA LEU A 112 -5.46 -25.86 -23.66
C LEU A 112 -4.69 -27.15 -23.33
N ASP A 113 -4.01 -27.11 -22.17
CA ASP A 113 -3.44 -28.31 -21.57
C ASP A 113 -4.48 -29.42 -21.42
N ALA A 114 -4.07 -30.68 -21.62
CA ALA A 114 -4.98 -31.81 -21.65
C ALA A 114 -5.75 -32.00 -20.32
N GLY A 115 -5.09 -31.79 -19.18
CA GLY A 115 -5.71 -31.87 -17.86
C GLY A 115 -6.74 -30.76 -17.66
N LEU A 116 -6.41 -29.51 -18.00
CA LEU A 116 -7.30 -28.36 -17.93
C LEU A 116 -8.53 -28.55 -18.84
N ARG A 117 -8.33 -28.98 -20.07
CA ARG A 117 -9.42 -29.24 -21.01
C ARG A 117 -10.38 -30.30 -20.49
N LYS A 118 -9.85 -31.46 -20.04
CA LYS A 118 -10.67 -32.54 -19.46
C LYS A 118 -11.48 -32.06 -18.25
N CYS A 119 -10.88 -31.27 -17.37
CA CYS A 119 -11.54 -30.71 -16.22
C CYS A 119 -12.70 -29.79 -16.64
N ILE A 120 -12.47 -28.86 -17.57
CA ILE A 120 -13.51 -27.96 -18.08
C ILE A 120 -14.67 -28.73 -18.73
N GLU A 121 -14.38 -29.78 -19.49
CA GLU A 121 -15.38 -30.67 -20.12
C GLU A 121 -16.19 -31.46 -19.08
N ALA A 122 -15.60 -31.79 -17.92
CA ALA A 122 -16.28 -32.46 -16.80
C ALA A 122 -17.25 -31.53 -16.03
N MET A 123 -17.22 -30.23 -16.29
CA MET A 123 -18.11 -29.20 -15.70
C MET A 123 -18.11 -29.24 -14.18
N GLN A 124 -19.13 -29.87 -13.55
CA GLN A 124 -19.36 -29.80 -12.09
C GLN A 124 -18.24 -30.45 -11.24
N GLY A 125 -17.46 -31.35 -11.81
CA GLY A 125 -16.31 -31.95 -11.14
C GLY A 125 -15.06 -31.05 -11.14
N CYS A 126 -15.08 -29.96 -11.93
CA CYS A 126 -13.96 -29.08 -12.13
C CYS A 126 -14.10 -27.84 -11.26
N VAL A 127 -13.15 -27.62 -10.37
CA VAL A 127 -13.06 -26.43 -9.52
C VAL A 127 -11.66 -25.82 -9.60
N GLY A 128 -11.55 -24.51 -9.35
CA GLY A 128 -10.27 -23.84 -9.24
C GLY A 128 -10.05 -23.29 -7.84
N TYR A 129 -8.80 -23.26 -7.39
CA TYR A 129 -8.40 -22.47 -6.22
C TYR A 129 -7.51 -21.34 -6.73
N GLU A 130 -7.97 -20.11 -6.51
CA GLU A 130 -7.18 -18.91 -6.76
C GLU A 130 -6.62 -18.41 -5.43
N ILE A 131 -5.31 -18.47 -5.32
CA ILE A 131 -4.57 -18.00 -4.15
C ILE A 131 -4.02 -16.64 -4.50
N GLU A 132 -4.46 -15.59 -3.79
CA GLU A 132 -3.92 -14.24 -3.98
C GLU A 132 -3.17 -13.82 -2.72
N GLN A 133 -1.90 -13.48 -2.88
CA GLN A 133 -1.11 -12.91 -1.82
C GLN A 133 -0.47 -11.59 -2.25
N ARG A 134 -0.58 -10.61 -1.36
CA ARG A 134 -0.03 -9.30 -1.57
C ARG A 134 0.45 -8.74 -0.23
N GLU A 135 1.68 -8.30 -0.25
CA GLU A 135 2.25 -7.49 0.82
C GLU A 135 2.66 -6.15 0.21
N THR A 136 2.11 -5.08 0.74
CA THR A 136 2.39 -3.73 0.24
C THR A 136 2.58 -2.83 1.43
N HIS A 137 3.74 -2.19 1.47
CA HIS A 137 4.13 -1.19 2.45
C HIS A 137 4.19 0.17 1.77
N GLN A 138 3.53 1.15 2.36
CA GLN A 138 3.48 2.52 1.83
C GLN A 138 4.00 3.48 2.89
N ASP A 139 5.11 4.13 2.57
CA ASP A 139 5.70 5.18 3.37
C ASP A 139 5.48 6.53 2.72
N ARG A 140 4.98 7.49 3.48
CA ARG A 140 5.02 8.88 3.07
C ARG A 140 6.37 9.44 3.43
N VAL A 141 7.03 10.02 2.44
CA VAL A 141 8.37 10.60 2.59
C VAL A 141 8.35 12.08 2.24
N GLY A 142 9.34 12.84 2.76
CA GLY A 142 9.48 14.26 2.45
C GLY A 142 9.18 15.18 3.63
N ASN A 143 8.73 16.39 3.32
CA ASN A 143 8.48 17.41 4.34
C ASN A 143 7.08 17.30 4.93
N PHE A 144 6.99 17.07 6.25
CA PHE A 144 5.72 16.91 6.97
C PHE A 144 4.72 18.04 6.70
N TRP A 145 5.16 19.30 6.73
CA TRP A 145 4.26 20.44 6.58
C TRP A 145 3.68 20.56 5.17
N LEU A 146 4.47 20.21 4.14
CA LEU A 146 4.01 20.22 2.76
C LEU A 146 3.01 19.08 2.51
N ASP A 147 3.20 17.92 3.13
CA ASP A 147 2.26 16.79 3.07
C ASP A 147 1.00 17.08 3.88
N PHE A 148 1.14 17.57 5.13
CA PHE A 148 0.02 17.89 6.02
C PHE A 148 -0.90 18.96 5.42
N LEU A 149 -0.33 20.00 4.83
CA LEU A 149 -1.07 21.05 4.14
C LEU A 149 -1.44 20.67 2.70
N ASN A 150 -1.19 19.43 2.29
CA ASN A 150 -1.53 18.88 0.97
C ASN A 150 -0.96 19.67 -0.22
N PHE A 151 0.16 20.36 -0.07
CA PHE A 151 0.86 21.01 -1.17
C PHE A 151 1.72 20.06 -2.00
N ARG A 152 2.40 19.15 -1.32
CA ARG A 152 3.25 18.13 -1.93
C ARG A 152 3.21 16.86 -1.10
N ARG A 153 2.89 15.77 -1.79
CA ARG A 153 2.89 14.42 -1.22
C ARG A 153 3.78 13.54 -2.03
N GLU A 154 4.58 12.74 -1.35
CA GLU A 154 5.44 11.75 -1.94
C GLU A 154 5.23 10.44 -1.19
N VAL A 155 4.81 9.39 -1.92
CA VAL A 155 4.51 8.07 -1.38
C VAL A 155 5.46 7.08 -2.03
N LEU A 156 6.23 6.40 -1.22
CA LEU A 156 7.06 5.27 -1.61
C LEU A 156 6.29 4.00 -1.32
N THR A 157 6.00 3.23 -2.37
CA THR A 157 5.34 1.92 -2.26
C THR A 157 6.35 0.82 -2.52
N SER A 158 6.49 -0.10 -1.58
CA SER A 158 7.32 -1.30 -1.71
C SER A 158 6.53 -2.55 -1.36
N GLY A 159 6.98 -3.71 -1.86
CA GLY A 159 6.31 -4.96 -1.55
C GLY A 159 6.44 -6.00 -2.65
N TRP A 160 5.51 -6.98 -2.64
CA TRP A 160 5.43 -8.03 -3.65
C TRP A 160 3.98 -8.50 -3.82
N ARG A 161 3.73 -9.17 -4.94
CA ARG A 161 2.43 -9.79 -5.25
C ARG A 161 2.64 -11.15 -5.88
N PHE A 162 1.83 -12.11 -5.45
CA PHE A 162 1.79 -13.45 -6.00
C PHE A 162 0.34 -13.90 -6.17
N THR A 163 0.01 -14.45 -7.33
CA THR A 163 -1.30 -15.04 -7.61
C THR A 163 -1.08 -16.40 -8.24
N ALA A 164 -1.69 -17.43 -7.70
CA ALA A 164 -1.68 -18.77 -8.32
C ALA A 164 -3.09 -19.26 -8.53
N THR A 165 -3.32 -19.94 -9.65
CA THR A 165 -4.56 -20.64 -9.92
C THR A 165 -4.25 -22.13 -10.07
N LEU A 166 -4.85 -22.95 -9.22
CA LEU A 166 -4.79 -24.40 -9.25
C LEU A 166 -6.11 -24.91 -9.79
N VAL A 167 -6.08 -25.76 -10.79
CA VAL A 167 -7.27 -26.40 -11.34
C VAL A 167 -7.33 -27.83 -10.84
N ILE A 168 -8.49 -28.23 -10.32
CA ILE A 168 -8.72 -29.48 -9.60
C ILE A 168 -9.84 -30.22 -10.29
N ASP A 169 -9.57 -31.48 -10.66
CA ASP A 169 -10.55 -32.44 -11.19
C ASP A 169 -10.79 -33.52 -10.11
N GLY A 170 -11.98 -33.50 -9.51
CA GLY A 170 -12.30 -34.35 -8.37
C GLY A 170 -11.46 -34.02 -7.14
N ASP A 171 -10.43 -34.80 -6.85
CA ASP A 171 -9.56 -34.65 -5.70
C ASP A 171 -8.10 -34.30 -6.07
N ARG A 172 -7.78 -34.08 -7.35
CA ARG A 172 -6.41 -33.89 -7.83
C ARG A 172 -6.21 -32.61 -8.59
N VAL A 173 -5.06 -32.00 -8.36
CA VAL A 173 -4.58 -30.86 -9.15
C VAL A 173 -4.23 -31.37 -10.54
N VAL A 174 -4.86 -30.81 -11.57
CA VAL A 174 -4.62 -31.20 -12.98
C VAL A 174 -3.89 -30.12 -13.77
N HIS A 175 -3.94 -28.87 -13.30
CA HIS A 175 -3.23 -27.76 -13.92
C HIS A 175 -2.89 -26.71 -12.86
N LYS A 176 -1.78 -26.01 -13.06
CA LYS A 176 -1.39 -24.88 -12.22
C LYS A 176 -0.76 -23.77 -13.04
N VAL A 177 -1.07 -22.55 -12.71
CA VAL A 177 -0.48 -21.37 -13.32
C VAL A 177 -0.27 -20.31 -12.24
N TRP A 178 0.75 -19.50 -12.39
CA TRP A 178 0.99 -18.38 -11.51
C TRP A 178 1.29 -17.10 -12.28
N SER A 179 1.10 -15.98 -11.60
CA SER A 179 1.50 -14.65 -12.03
C SER A 179 1.90 -13.83 -10.80
N GLY A 180 2.70 -12.80 -10.98
CA GLY A 180 3.07 -11.96 -9.85
C GLY A 180 4.21 -10.99 -10.12
N GLN A 181 4.56 -10.25 -9.10
CA GLN A 181 5.66 -9.30 -9.09
C GLN A 181 6.51 -9.56 -7.85
N PRO A 182 7.74 -10.08 -7.99
CA PRO A 182 8.63 -10.38 -6.86
C PRO A 182 9.01 -9.13 -6.07
N SER A 183 9.08 -7.99 -6.76
CA SER A 183 9.44 -6.71 -6.17
C SER A 183 8.59 -5.62 -6.80
N VAL A 184 7.89 -4.89 -5.96
CA VAL A 184 7.15 -3.68 -6.31
C VAL A 184 7.88 -2.49 -5.72
N HIS A 185 8.30 -1.55 -6.56
CA HIS A 185 8.84 -0.26 -6.15
C HIS A 185 8.17 0.82 -6.99
N ALA A 186 7.38 1.65 -6.35
CA ALA A 186 6.75 2.79 -7.01
C ALA A 186 6.93 4.04 -6.15
N VAL A 187 7.21 5.17 -6.80
CA VAL A 187 7.26 6.47 -6.16
C VAL A 187 6.18 7.34 -6.80
N GLU A 188 5.23 7.73 -6.00
CA GLU A 188 4.16 8.62 -6.43
C GLU A 188 4.40 10.03 -5.91
N HIS A 189 4.47 11.00 -6.82
CA HIS A 189 4.59 12.41 -6.51
C HIS A 189 3.29 13.13 -6.83
N SER A 190 2.62 13.67 -5.83
CA SER A 190 1.44 14.53 -6.00
C SER A 190 1.79 15.96 -5.62
N ARG A 191 1.39 16.91 -6.46
CA ARG A 191 1.55 18.36 -6.21
C ARG A 191 0.22 19.06 -6.38
N ASN A 192 -0.17 19.78 -5.33
CA ASN A 192 -1.40 20.54 -5.29
C ASN A 192 -1.05 22.01 -5.05
N PRO A 193 -0.93 22.85 -6.09
CA PRO A 193 -0.49 24.24 -5.98
C PRO A 193 -1.34 25.11 -5.04
N LEU A 194 -2.62 24.79 -4.88
CA LEU A 194 -3.57 25.49 -4.01
C LEU A 194 -3.73 24.80 -2.64
N GLY A 195 -2.97 23.72 -2.38
CA GLY A 195 -3.01 22.99 -1.11
C GLY A 195 -4.42 22.55 -0.72
N PRO A 196 -4.85 22.79 0.54
CA PRO A 196 -6.17 22.39 1.04
C PRO A 196 -7.33 23.08 0.32
N ALA A 197 -7.12 24.23 -0.32
CA ALA A 197 -8.16 24.96 -1.04
C ALA A 197 -8.56 24.30 -2.37
N GLN A 198 -7.74 23.39 -2.89
CA GLN A 198 -8.00 22.71 -4.17
C GLN A 198 -9.20 21.77 -4.13
N GLY A 199 -9.55 21.25 -2.95
CA GLY A 199 -10.73 20.38 -2.73
C GLY A 199 -12.06 21.11 -2.53
N ILE A 200 -12.05 22.43 -2.35
CA ILE A 200 -13.25 23.22 -2.03
C ILE A 200 -14.04 23.60 -3.30
N GLY A 201 -13.44 23.46 -4.50
CA GLY A 201 -13.93 24.10 -5.72
C GLY A 201 -14.89 23.32 -6.61
N THR A 202 -15.16 22.02 -6.43
CA THR A 202 -15.90 21.26 -7.45
C THR A 202 -17.15 20.53 -6.98
N GLY A 203 -17.42 20.45 -5.70
CA GLY A 203 -18.57 19.70 -5.19
C GLY A 203 -19.65 20.51 -4.44
N SER A 204 -19.32 21.69 -3.95
CA SER A 204 -20.15 22.38 -2.96
C SER A 204 -21.03 23.51 -3.53
N LEU A 205 -20.81 23.96 -4.75
CA LEU A 205 -21.53 25.10 -5.31
C LEU A 205 -22.66 24.72 -6.27
N LEU A 206 -22.91 23.44 -6.54
CA LEU A 206 -23.94 23.00 -7.47
C LEU A 206 -25.15 22.32 -6.80
N ASN A 207 -25.23 22.28 -5.50
CA ASN A 207 -26.35 21.61 -4.81
C ASN A 207 -27.26 22.58 -4.04
N TRP A 208 -27.49 23.76 -4.57
CA TRP A 208 -28.55 24.68 -4.18
C TRP A 208 -29.64 24.66 -5.24
N ARG A 209 -30.43 23.57 -5.27
CA ARG A 209 -31.74 23.56 -5.93
C ARG A 209 -32.68 22.61 -5.22
#